data_287e248e78a7b28a73faba4a0fb42aa4
#
_entry.id   287e248e78a7b28a73faba4a0fb42aa4
#
_cell.length_a   1.000
_cell.length_b   1.000
_cell.length_c   1.000
_cell.angle_alpha   90.00
_cell.angle_beta   90.00
_cell.angle_gamma   90.00
#
_symmetry.space_group_name_H-M   'P 1'
#
loop_
_entity.id
_entity.type
_entity.pdbx_description
1 polymer ?
#
loop_
_entity_poly.entity_id
_entity_poly.type
_entity_poly.pdbx_seq_one_letter_code
_entity_poly.pdbx_strand_id
1 'polypeptide(L)'
;MKKALIIVDVQNDFCEGGALAVPGANEIISYINLLMEENEYDKIVLTQDWHPANHKSFASTNGKKVGDTIILNGIPQFMWPDHCVQGTSGAEFHKDLNREKVDHIIQKGKNIDFDSY
;
A
#
# COMPACT_ATOMS: atom_id res chain seq x y z
N MET A 1 -8.62 -6.25 27.86
CA MET A 1 -8.73 -5.28 26.76
C MET A 1 -8.38 -5.95 25.45
N LYS A 2 -9.19 -5.73 24.45
CA LYS A 2 -8.92 -6.26 23.11
C LYS A 2 -7.95 -5.35 22.36
N LYS A 3 -7.05 -5.97 21.59
CA LYS A 3 -6.04 -5.26 20.80
C LYS A 3 -6.05 -5.75 19.35
N ALA A 4 -5.91 -4.82 18.43
CA ALA A 4 -5.70 -5.13 17.03
C ALA A 4 -4.38 -4.50 16.55
N LEU A 5 -3.67 -5.23 15.71
CA LEU A 5 -2.50 -4.71 14.99
C LEU A 5 -2.90 -4.49 13.53
N ILE A 6 -2.79 -3.27 13.07
CA ILE A 6 -3.04 -2.92 11.67
C ILE A 6 -1.69 -2.60 11.02
N ILE A 7 -1.35 -3.38 10.00
CA ILE A 7 -0.09 -3.24 9.25
C ILE A 7 -0.43 -2.66 7.90
N VAL A 8 0.02 -1.44 7.65
CA VAL A 8 -0.43 -0.65 6.51
C VAL A 8 0.54 -0.78 5.34
N ASP A 9 0.08 -1.37 4.24
CA ASP A 9 0.69 -1.29 2.91
C ASP A 9 2.17 -1.70 2.85
N VAL A 10 2.54 -2.81 3.48
CA VAL A 10 3.92 -3.34 3.37
C VAL A 10 4.03 -4.15 2.08
N GLN A 11 4.06 -3.42 0.98
CA GLN A 11 4.03 -3.95 -0.39
C GLN A 11 5.32 -3.61 -1.12
N ASN A 12 5.65 -4.42 -2.12
CA ASN A 12 6.91 -4.26 -2.85
C ASN A 12 7.11 -2.86 -3.43
N ASP A 13 6.06 -2.25 -3.98
CA ASP A 13 6.18 -0.91 -4.58
C ASP A 13 6.49 0.20 -3.58
N PHE A 14 6.17 0.01 -2.30
CA PHE A 14 6.52 0.96 -1.25
C PHE A 14 7.84 0.65 -0.56
N CYS A 15 8.42 -0.48 -0.87
CA CYS A 15 9.69 -0.92 -0.31
C CYS A 15 10.85 -0.58 -1.25
N GLU A 16 12.07 -0.83 -0.79
CA GLU A 16 13.29 -0.54 -1.55
C GLU A 16 13.24 -1.19 -2.93
N GLY A 17 13.52 -0.39 -3.96
CA GLY A 17 13.47 -0.83 -5.36
C GLY A 17 12.08 -0.79 -5.99
N GLY A 18 11.04 -0.44 -5.25
CA GLY A 18 9.68 -0.34 -5.76
C GLY A 18 9.39 0.96 -6.51
N ALA A 19 8.23 1.00 -7.18
CA ALA A 19 7.85 2.13 -8.02
C ALA A 19 7.59 3.42 -7.24
N LEU A 20 7.21 3.31 -5.97
CA LEU A 20 6.94 4.42 -5.07
C LEU A 20 7.61 4.17 -3.71
N ALA A 21 8.90 3.85 -3.75
CA ALA A 21 9.66 3.45 -2.58
C ALA A 21 9.73 4.55 -1.52
N VAL A 22 9.49 4.15 -0.28
CA VAL A 22 9.66 5.02 0.89
C VAL A 22 11.05 4.74 1.47
N PRO A 23 11.90 5.78 1.62
CA PRO A 23 13.22 5.58 2.22
C PRO A 23 13.14 4.90 3.59
N GLY A 24 13.93 3.86 3.79
CA GLY A 24 13.97 3.11 5.04
C GLY A 24 12.80 2.14 5.26
N ALA A 25 11.93 1.96 4.27
CA ALA A 25 10.74 1.11 4.42
C ALA A 25 11.09 -0.32 4.83
N ASN A 26 12.14 -0.90 4.28
CA ASN A 26 12.51 -2.28 4.58
C ASN A 26 12.93 -2.48 6.04
N GLU A 27 13.40 -1.43 6.69
CA GLU A 27 13.87 -1.51 8.08
C GLU A 27 12.76 -1.80 9.08
N ILE A 28 11.52 -1.46 8.75
CA ILE A 28 10.39 -1.70 9.66
C ILE A 28 9.87 -3.14 9.63
N ILE A 29 10.22 -3.91 8.61
CA ILE A 29 9.62 -5.24 8.40
C ILE A 29 10.01 -6.22 9.52
N SER A 30 11.29 -6.25 9.89
CA SER A 30 11.74 -7.09 11.01
C SER A 30 11.09 -6.67 12.33
N TYR A 31 10.91 -5.39 12.54
CA TYR A 31 10.24 -4.88 13.73
C TYR A 31 8.76 -5.28 13.77
N ILE A 32 8.07 -5.21 12.63
CA ILE A 32 6.68 -5.65 12.51
C ILE A 32 6.57 -7.15 12.82
N ASN A 33 7.46 -7.96 12.26
CA ASN A 33 7.49 -9.40 12.53
C ASN A 33 7.70 -9.67 14.03
N LEU A 34 8.58 -8.92 14.66
CA LEU A 34 8.84 -9.04 16.09
C LEU A 34 7.62 -8.68 16.93
N LEU A 35 6.90 -7.62 16.56
CA LEU A 35 5.65 -7.24 17.23
C LEU A 35 4.63 -8.39 17.20
N MET A 36 4.50 -9.06 16.07
CA MET A 36 3.58 -10.19 15.95
C MET A 36 4.00 -11.40 16.77
N GLU A 37 5.31 -11.62 16.90
CA GLU A 37 5.84 -12.76 17.68
C GLU A 37 5.78 -12.55 19.17
N GLU A 38 6.09 -11.34 19.65
CA GLU A 38 6.25 -11.05 21.05
C GLU A 38 4.97 -10.59 21.75
N ASN A 39 3.92 -10.31 21.01
CA ASN A 39 2.66 -9.83 21.54
C ASN A 39 1.49 -10.68 21.07
N GLU A 40 0.44 -10.69 21.86
CA GLU A 40 -0.83 -11.27 21.47
C GLU A 40 -1.80 -10.17 21.04
N TYR A 41 -2.40 -10.36 19.88
CA TYR A 41 -3.42 -9.49 19.34
C TYR A 41 -4.69 -10.30 19.08
N ASP A 42 -5.84 -9.70 19.33
CA ASP A 42 -7.13 -10.34 19.00
C ASP A 42 -7.33 -10.42 17.49
N LYS A 43 -6.83 -9.42 16.78
CA LYS A 43 -6.84 -9.40 15.30
C LYS A 43 -5.55 -8.78 14.78
N ILE A 44 -5.04 -9.36 13.69
CA ILE A 44 -3.94 -8.79 12.89
C ILE A 44 -4.46 -8.60 11.47
N VAL A 45 -4.41 -7.37 10.98
CA VAL A 45 -4.96 -6.97 9.70
C VAL A 45 -3.88 -6.33 8.84
N LEU A 46 -3.77 -6.78 7.59
CA LEU A 46 -2.95 -6.12 6.57
C LEU A 46 -3.84 -5.25 5.70
N THR A 47 -3.40 -4.04 5.39
CA THR A 47 -3.98 -3.27 4.29
C THR A 47 -3.12 -3.42 3.04
N GLN A 48 -3.75 -3.31 1.88
CA GLN A 48 -3.09 -3.49 0.59
C GLN A 48 -3.70 -2.52 -0.42
N ASP A 49 -2.89 -1.57 -0.90
CA ASP A 49 -3.27 -0.79 -2.06
C ASP A 49 -3.44 -1.72 -3.25
N TRP A 50 -4.58 -1.59 -3.94
CA TRP A 50 -4.97 -2.53 -5.00
C TRP A 50 -5.62 -1.76 -6.14
N HIS A 51 -4.79 -1.03 -6.90
CA HIS A 51 -5.27 -0.10 -7.92
C HIS A 51 -5.51 -0.80 -9.26
N PRO A 52 -6.58 -0.44 -9.98
CA PRO A 52 -6.67 -0.80 -11.39
C PRO A 52 -5.55 -0.10 -12.18
N ALA A 53 -5.11 -0.70 -13.29
CA ALA A 53 -3.99 -0.20 -14.08
C ALA A 53 -4.19 1.23 -14.61
N ASN A 54 -5.44 1.65 -14.78
CA ASN A 54 -5.83 2.98 -15.26
C ASN A 54 -6.40 3.86 -14.15
N HIS A 55 -5.97 3.66 -12.91
CA HIS A 55 -6.43 4.48 -11.79
C HIS A 55 -6.19 5.97 -12.07
N LYS A 56 -7.17 6.80 -11.74
CA LYS A 56 -7.12 8.24 -12.09
C LYS A 56 -6.13 9.05 -11.24
N SER A 57 -5.57 8.49 -10.19
CA SER A 57 -4.47 9.12 -9.44
C SER A 57 -3.12 8.96 -10.13
N PHE A 58 -3.02 8.13 -11.16
CA PHE A 58 -1.77 7.90 -11.88
C PHE A 58 -1.52 8.98 -12.91
N ALA A 59 -0.29 9.52 -12.93
CA ALA A 59 0.12 10.49 -13.93
C ALA A 59 -0.05 9.93 -15.35
N SER A 60 0.28 8.65 -15.56
CA SER A 60 0.16 7.98 -16.86
C SER A 60 -1.27 7.97 -17.39
N THR A 61 -2.25 7.78 -16.54
CA THR A 61 -3.68 7.76 -16.93
C THR A 61 -4.13 9.13 -17.45
N ASN A 62 -3.56 10.20 -16.95
CA ASN A 62 -3.99 11.57 -17.22
C ASN A 62 -3.09 12.30 -18.23
N GLY A 63 -2.08 11.64 -18.77
CA GLY A 63 -1.10 12.29 -19.63
C GLY A 63 -0.32 13.41 -18.94
N LYS A 64 -0.09 13.26 -17.65
CA LYS A 64 0.60 14.21 -16.78
C LYS A 64 1.94 13.65 -16.31
N LYS A 65 2.72 14.51 -15.63
CA LYS A 65 3.98 14.11 -15.01
C LYS A 65 3.75 13.78 -13.54
N VAL A 66 4.50 12.82 -13.02
CA VAL A 66 4.54 12.55 -11.58
C VAL A 66 4.90 13.84 -10.84
N GLY A 67 4.13 14.17 -9.82
CA GLY A 67 4.29 15.39 -9.04
C GLY A 67 3.38 16.53 -9.47
N ASP A 68 2.74 16.45 -10.65
CA ASP A 68 1.72 17.41 -11.03
C ASP A 68 0.51 17.27 -10.09
N THR A 69 -0.28 18.34 -10.02
CA THR A 69 -1.58 18.31 -9.32
C THR A 69 -2.67 18.68 -10.30
N ILE A 70 -3.72 17.88 -10.33
CA ILE A 70 -4.93 18.16 -11.13
C ILE A 70 -6.14 18.22 -10.22
N ILE A 71 -7.26 18.68 -10.77
CA ILE A 71 -8.55 18.58 -10.07
C ILE A 71 -9.21 17.29 -10.52
N LEU A 72 -9.48 16.40 -9.58
CA LEU A 72 -10.15 15.13 -9.79
C LEU A 72 -11.36 15.06 -8.84
N ASN A 73 -12.55 14.87 -9.40
CA ASN A 73 -13.79 14.86 -8.60
C ASN A 73 -13.96 16.11 -7.73
N GLY A 74 -13.53 17.29 -8.24
CA GLY A 74 -13.61 18.55 -7.53
C GLY A 74 -12.57 18.75 -6.43
N ILE A 75 -11.60 17.85 -6.32
CA ILE A 75 -10.56 17.86 -5.27
C ILE A 75 -9.18 17.89 -5.92
N PRO A 76 -8.23 18.69 -5.38
CA PRO A 76 -6.85 18.61 -5.85
C PRO A 76 -6.28 17.20 -5.63
N GLN A 77 -5.71 16.63 -6.70
CA GLN A 77 -5.14 15.29 -6.69
C GLN A 77 -3.70 15.33 -7.17
N PHE A 78 -2.79 14.88 -6.31
CA PHE A 78 -1.40 14.67 -6.67
C PHE A 78 -1.29 13.50 -7.66
N MET A 79 -0.46 13.66 -8.69
CA MET A 79 -0.23 12.63 -9.71
C MET A 79 0.90 11.71 -9.29
N TRP A 80 0.56 10.47 -9.06
CA TRP A 80 1.48 9.43 -8.62
C TRP A 80 2.03 8.62 -9.79
N PRO A 81 3.21 7.99 -9.63
CA PRO A 81 3.62 6.95 -10.57
C PRO A 81 2.68 5.75 -10.47
N ASP A 82 2.65 4.91 -11.48
CA ASP A 82 1.95 3.63 -11.41
C ASP A 82 2.55 2.83 -10.26
N HIS A 83 1.71 2.37 -9.36
CA HIS A 83 2.13 1.58 -8.20
C HIS A 83 0.98 0.70 -7.72
N CYS A 84 1.31 -0.39 -7.07
CA CYS A 84 0.35 -1.32 -6.46
C CYS A 84 -0.80 -1.68 -7.41
N VAL A 85 -0.47 -1.93 -8.67
CA VAL A 85 -1.43 -2.31 -9.69
C VAL A 85 -1.88 -3.75 -9.45
N GLN A 86 -3.18 -3.96 -9.49
CA GLN A 86 -3.81 -5.26 -9.29
C GLN A 86 -3.12 -6.35 -10.11
N GLY A 87 -2.78 -7.47 -9.46
CA GLY A 87 -2.18 -8.63 -10.11
C GLY A 87 -0.69 -8.50 -10.44
N THR A 88 -0.04 -7.40 -10.09
CA THR A 88 1.40 -7.22 -10.32
C THR A 88 2.21 -7.56 -9.07
N SER A 89 3.50 -7.86 -9.26
CA SER A 89 4.42 -8.10 -8.16
C SER A 89 4.60 -6.88 -7.25
N GLY A 90 4.46 -5.67 -7.80
CA GLY A 90 4.53 -4.42 -7.04
C GLY A 90 3.44 -4.30 -5.98
N ALA A 91 2.27 -4.85 -6.24
CA ALA A 91 1.15 -4.85 -5.31
C ALA A 91 1.26 -5.95 -4.24
N GLU A 92 2.11 -6.95 -4.43
CA GLU A 92 2.29 -8.04 -3.48
C GLU A 92 2.97 -7.54 -2.19
N PHE A 93 2.66 -8.19 -1.08
CA PHE A 93 3.35 -7.94 0.18
C PHE A 93 4.82 -8.32 0.08
N HIS A 94 5.66 -7.57 0.76
CA HIS A 94 7.09 -7.86 0.78
C HIS A 94 7.32 -9.28 1.31
N LYS A 95 8.22 -10.00 0.66
CA LYS A 95 8.50 -11.41 0.97
C LYS A 95 8.95 -11.66 2.41
N ASP A 96 9.59 -10.68 3.05
CA ASP A 96 10.11 -10.80 4.40
C ASP A 96 9.05 -10.52 5.48
N LEU A 97 7.86 -10.03 5.10
CA LEU A 97 6.76 -9.85 6.02
C LEU A 97 6.15 -11.22 6.37
N ASN A 98 6.16 -11.56 7.65
CA ASN A 98 5.53 -12.78 8.13
C ASN A 98 4.01 -12.63 8.13
N ARG A 99 3.29 -13.55 7.47
CA ARG A 99 1.83 -13.48 7.35
C ARG A 99 1.11 -14.63 8.03
N GLU A 100 1.81 -15.49 8.75
CA GLU A 100 1.20 -16.68 9.38
C GLU A 100 0.11 -16.33 10.39
N LYS A 101 0.28 -15.22 11.10
CA LYS A 101 -0.68 -14.79 12.14
C LYS A 101 -1.73 -13.79 11.64
N VAL A 102 -1.72 -13.45 10.37
CA VAL A 102 -2.64 -12.45 9.81
C VAL A 102 -4.04 -13.05 9.67
N ASP A 103 -5.02 -12.32 10.21
CA ASP A 103 -6.42 -12.74 10.17
C ASP A 103 -7.14 -12.24 8.93
N HIS A 104 -6.87 -11.01 8.51
CA HIS A 104 -7.56 -10.37 7.40
C HIS A 104 -6.63 -9.54 6.53
N ILE A 105 -6.91 -9.50 5.23
CA ILE A 105 -6.30 -8.59 4.27
C ILE A 105 -7.41 -7.71 3.72
N ILE A 106 -7.23 -6.38 3.83
CA ILE A 106 -8.19 -5.41 3.32
C ILE A 106 -7.55 -4.68 2.13
N GLN A 107 -8.09 -4.93 0.96
CA GLN A 107 -7.67 -4.26 -0.27
C GLN A 107 -8.40 -2.93 -0.40
N LYS A 108 -7.65 -1.87 -0.65
CA LYS A 108 -8.16 -0.50 -0.78
C LYS A 108 -7.69 0.15 -2.07
N GLY A 109 -8.22 1.34 -2.38
CA GLY A 109 -7.84 2.04 -3.60
C GLY A 109 -8.31 1.37 -4.88
N LYS A 110 -9.33 0.53 -4.80
CA LYS A 110 -9.88 -0.22 -5.95
C LYS A 110 -10.79 0.62 -6.82
N ASN A 111 -11.36 1.68 -6.29
CA ASN A 111 -12.22 2.57 -7.08
C ASN A 111 -11.34 3.46 -7.95
N ILE A 112 -11.50 3.36 -9.27
CA ILE A 112 -10.69 4.07 -10.26
C ILE A 112 -10.73 5.59 -10.09
N ASP A 113 -11.79 6.13 -9.51
CA ASP A 113 -12.03 7.58 -9.42
C ASP A 113 -11.46 8.22 -8.15
N PHE A 114 -11.11 7.43 -7.14
CA PHE A 114 -10.70 7.95 -5.83
C PHE A 114 -9.40 7.34 -5.36
N ASP A 115 -8.51 8.20 -4.86
CA ASP A 115 -7.30 7.75 -4.20
C ASP A 115 -7.63 7.24 -2.78
N SER A 116 -6.69 6.50 -2.19
CA SER A 116 -6.85 5.90 -0.87
C SER A 116 -5.54 6.04 -0.11
N TYR A 117 -5.55 6.95 0.82
CA TYR A 117 -4.40 7.17 1.69
C TYR A 117 -4.49 6.38 2.98
#